data_6fcf39597546b913c689e8c3837cadb8
#
_entry.id   6fcf39597546b913c689e8c3837cadb8
#
_cell.length_a   1.000
_cell.length_b   1.000
_cell.length_c   1.000
_cell.angle_alpha   90.00
_cell.angle_beta   90.00
_cell.angle_gamma   90.00
#
_symmetry.space_group_name_H-M   'P 1'
#
loop_
_entity.id
_entity.type
_entity.pdbx_description
1 polymer ?
#
loop_
_entity_poly.entity_id
_entity_poly.type
_entity_poly.pdbx_seq_one_letter_code
_entity_poly.pdbx_strand_id
1 'polypeptide(L)'
;ETPAGKLGIITCFELRFPALAAEQKACGAETLFVPAGWVQGENKLLHWRTLLCARAIENGLTVLGADQYAPGKFVGHSMACQPDGTALGELGEEQDLLIVKIS
;
A
#
# COMPACT_ATOMS: atom_id res chain seq x y z
N GLU A 1 -18.00 2.11 -1.10
CA GLU A 1 -17.78 3.54 -1.36
C GLU A 1 -17.55 4.28 -0.05
N THR A 2 -16.63 5.24 -0.04
CA THR A 2 -16.22 5.99 1.14
C THR A 2 -16.21 7.48 0.82
N PRO A 3 -16.05 8.37 1.86
CA PRO A 3 -15.87 9.80 1.60
C PRO A 3 -14.67 10.12 0.70
N ALA A 4 -13.70 9.21 0.61
CA ALA A 4 -12.54 9.35 -0.27
C ALA A 4 -12.78 8.74 -1.66
N GLY A 5 -14.03 8.37 -1.99
CA GLY A 5 -14.38 7.69 -3.23
C GLY A 5 -14.48 6.18 -3.04
N LYS A 6 -14.40 5.45 -4.14
CA LYS A 6 -14.44 3.99 -4.10
C LYS A 6 -13.11 3.42 -3.66
N LEU A 7 -13.15 2.57 -2.66
CA LEU A 7 -11.97 1.92 -2.10
C LEU A 7 -11.87 0.50 -2.64
N GLY A 8 -10.74 0.18 -3.28
CA GLY A 8 -10.39 -1.19 -3.63
C GLY A 8 -9.51 -1.78 -2.56
N ILE A 9 -9.58 -3.09 -2.36
CA ILE A 9 -8.77 -3.78 -1.34
C ILE A 9 -8.09 -4.99 -1.97
N ILE A 10 -6.78 -5.06 -1.78
CA ILE A 10 -6.01 -6.30 -1.98
C ILE A 10 -5.22 -6.54 -0.71
N THR A 11 -4.92 -7.79 -0.39
CA THR A 11 -4.28 -8.10 0.88
C THR A 11 -2.91 -8.73 0.69
N CYS A 12 -1.94 -8.24 1.48
CA CYS A 12 -0.64 -8.87 1.68
C CYS A 12 0.02 -9.40 0.39
N PHE A 13 0.12 -10.72 0.25
CA PHE A 13 0.79 -11.37 -0.87
C PHE A 13 0.19 -10.99 -2.24
N GLU A 14 -1.08 -10.60 -2.27
CA GLU A 14 -1.75 -10.17 -3.50
C GLU A 14 -1.09 -8.93 -4.12
N LEU A 15 -0.36 -8.16 -3.32
CA LEU A 15 0.38 -7.00 -3.81
C LEU A 15 1.38 -7.40 -4.91
N ARG A 16 1.82 -8.64 -4.92
CA ARG A 16 2.77 -9.16 -5.92
C ARG A 16 2.14 -9.46 -7.27
N PHE A 17 0.82 -9.40 -7.37
CA PHE A 17 0.09 -9.74 -8.60
C PHE A 17 -0.53 -8.49 -9.21
N PRO A 18 0.10 -7.92 -10.26
CA PRO A 18 -0.40 -6.68 -10.88
C PRO A 18 -1.85 -6.78 -11.34
N ALA A 19 -2.27 -7.95 -11.81
CA ALA A 19 -3.62 -8.15 -12.32
C ALA A 19 -4.70 -7.89 -11.28
N LEU A 20 -4.43 -8.19 -10.00
CA LEU A 20 -5.41 -8.00 -8.93
C LEU A 20 -5.67 -6.51 -8.68
N ALA A 21 -4.62 -5.68 -8.69
CA ALA A 21 -4.77 -4.25 -8.54
C ALA A 21 -5.48 -3.65 -9.78
N ALA A 22 -5.14 -4.12 -10.97
CA ALA A 22 -5.77 -3.67 -12.21
C ALA A 22 -7.26 -3.98 -12.22
N GLU A 23 -7.65 -5.14 -11.67
CA GLU A 23 -9.05 -5.52 -11.56
C GLU A 23 -9.81 -4.57 -10.64
N GLN A 24 -9.22 -4.17 -9.50
CA GLN A 24 -9.84 -3.21 -8.61
C GLN A 24 -10.04 -1.86 -9.30
N LYS A 25 -9.04 -1.42 -10.08
CA LYS A 25 -9.16 -0.19 -10.87
C LYS A 25 -10.30 -0.30 -11.88
N ALA A 26 -10.39 -1.42 -12.59
CA ALA A 26 -11.42 -1.64 -13.58
C ALA A 26 -12.83 -1.64 -12.95
N CYS A 27 -12.94 -2.05 -11.69
CA CYS A 27 -14.20 -2.02 -10.94
C CYS A 27 -14.53 -0.64 -10.39
N GLY A 28 -13.71 0.36 -10.65
CA GLY A 28 -13.98 1.75 -10.29
C GLY A 28 -13.26 2.25 -9.04
N ALA A 29 -12.30 1.49 -8.50
CA ALA A 29 -11.55 1.95 -7.34
C ALA A 29 -10.78 3.22 -7.65
N GLU A 30 -10.81 4.15 -6.73
CA GLU A 30 -10.06 5.42 -6.81
C GLU A 30 -8.86 5.40 -5.86
N THR A 31 -8.94 4.61 -4.83
CA THR A 31 -7.87 4.38 -3.86
C THR A 31 -7.76 2.89 -3.62
N LEU A 32 -6.54 2.38 -3.53
CA LEU A 32 -6.28 0.97 -3.24
C LEU A 32 -5.73 0.86 -1.82
N PHE A 33 -6.37 0.05 -0.99
CA PHE A 33 -5.95 -0.21 0.38
C PHE A 33 -5.33 -1.60 0.46
N VAL A 34 -4.13 -1.68 1.05
CA VAL A 34 -3.37 -2.93 1.14
C VAL A 34 -3.03 -3.21 2.60
N PRO A 35 -3.93 -3.88 3.33
CA PRO A 35 -3.60 -4.34 4.68
C PRO A 35 -2.66 -5.55 4.59
N ALA A 36 -1.66 -5.60 5.46
CA ALA A 36 -0.65 -6.65 5.37
C ALA A 36 -0.01 -6.98 6.72
N GLY A 37 0.52 -8.20 6.79
CA GLY A 37 1.55 -8.59 7.74
C GLY A 37 2.76 -8.98 6.90
N TRP A 38 3.52 -7.97 6.44
CA TRP A 38 4.63 -8.18 5.51
C TRP A 38 5.84 -8.70 6.27
N VAL A 39 6.18 -9.96 6.03
CA VAL A 39 7.17 -10.67 6.81
C VAL A 39 8.57 -10.13 6.56
N GLN A 40 9.35 -9.96 7.64
CA GLN A 40 10.75 -9.54 7.56
C GLN A 40 11.60 -10.56 6.79
N GLY A 41 12.65 -10.07 6.14
CA GLY A 41 13.57 -10.90 5.40
C GLY A 41 14.40 -10.06 4.45
N GLU A 42 15.33 -10.69 3.77
CA GLU A 42 16.20 -10.00 2.81
C GLU A 42 15.35 -9.36 1.73
N ASN A 43 15.57 -8.05 1.53
CA ASN A 43 14.88 -7.24 0.52
C ASN A 43 13.36 -7.10 0.72
N LYS A 44 12.81 -7.55 1.84
CA LYS A 44 11.36 -7.50 2.05
C LYS A 44 10.84 -6.07 2.16
N LEU A 45 11.57 -5.18 2.81
CA LEU A 45 11.19 -3.78 2.86
C LEU A 45 11.26 -3.13 1.47
N LEU A 46 12.30 -3.45 0.70
CA LEU A 46 12.43 -2.97 -0.67
C LEU A 46 11.24 -3.44 -1.51
N HIS A 47 10.86 -4.71 -1.39
CA HIS A 47 9.71 -5.26 -2.10
C HIS A 47 8.42 -4.53 -1.72
N TRP A 48 8.20 -4.30 -0.43
CA TRP A 48 7.03 -3.61 0.07
C TRP A 48 6.90 -2.23 -0.55
N ARG A 49 7.95 -1.42 -0.45
CA ARG A 49 7.96 -0.06 -1.01
C ARG A 49 7.78 -0.07 -2.52
N THR A 50 8.55 -0.90 -3.21
CA THR A 50 8.55 -0.94 -4.67
C THR A 50 7.20 -1.38 -5.21
N LEU A 51 6.61 -2.41 -4.62
CA LEU A 51 5.33 -2.93 -5.09
C LEU A 51 4.18 -1.96 -4.84
N LEU A 52 4.15 -1.29 -3.68
CA LEU A 52 3.14 -0.27 -3.41
C LEU A 52 3.22 0.85 -4.45
N CYS A 53 4.42 1.35 -4.71
CA CYS A 53 4.63 2.42 -5.69
C CYS A 53 4.30 1.97 -7.10
N ALA A 54 4.68 0.74 -7.47
CA ALA A 54 4.38 0.19 -8.79
C ALA A 54 2.87 0.10 -9.04
N ARG A 55 2.10 -0.37 -8.05
CA ARG A 55 0.65 -0.45 -8.20
C ARG A 55 0.02 0.93 -8.33
N ALA A 56 0.57 1.93 -7.64
CA ALA A 56 0.10 3.31 -7.75
C ALA A 56 0.34 3.86 -9.16
N ILE A 57 1.55 3.70 -9.67
CA ILE A 57 1.93 4.21 -10.99
C ILE A 57 1.14 3.50 -12.11
N GLU A 58 1.09 2.19 -12.08
CA GLU A 58 0.46 1.38 -13.12
C GLU A 58 -1.01 1.72 -13.29
N ASN A 59 -1.71 1.99 -12.19
CA ASN A 59 -3.15 2.15 -12.20
C ASN A 59 -3.60 3.60 -12.02
N GLY A 60 -2.69 4.52 -11.79
CA GLY A 60 -3.05 5.90 -11.53
C GLY A 60 -3.89 6.06 -10.27
N LEU A 61 -3.57 5.27 -9.25
CA LEU A 61 -4.30 5.24 -7.98
C LEU A 61 -3.42 5.71 -6.83
N THR A 62 -4.05 6.29 -5.80
CA THR A 62 -3.41 6.39 -4.50
C THR A 62 -3.44 5.01 -3.86
N VAL A 63 -2.30 4.55 -3.33
CA VAL A 63 -2.19 3.24 -2.68
C VAL A 63 -1.80 3.44 -1.23
N LEU A 64 -2.60 2.87 -0.34
CA LEU A 64 -2.37 2.94 1.11
C LEU A 64 -1.98 1.56 1.61
N GLY A 65 -0.71 1.41 1.99
CA GLY A 65 -0.22 0.16 2.58
C GLY A 65 -0.24 0.27 4.09
N ALA A 66 -0.99 -0.60 4.75
CA ALA A 66 -1.06 -0.65 6.21
C ALA A 66 -0.45 -1.96 6.68
N ASP A 67 0.79 -1.90 7.15
CA ASP A 67 1.52 -3.08 7.60
C ASP A 67 1.64 -3.10 9.11
N GLN A 68 1.56 -4.32 9.67
CA GLN A 68 1.85 -4.51 11.08
C GLN A 68 3.34 -4.33 11.32
N TYR A 69 3.70 -3.85 12.50
CA TYR A 69 5.07 -3.89 12.93
C TYR A 69 5.22 -4.80 14.14
N ALA A 70 6.14 -5.75 14.04
CA ALA A 70 6.55 -6.59 15.15
C ALA A 70 8.03 -6.87 14.95
N PRO A 71 8.90 -6.52 15.94
CA PRO A 71 10.34 -6.70 15.81
C PRO A 71 10.71 -8.13 15.38
N GLY A 72 11.52 -8.24 14.32
CA GLY A 72 11.95 -9.52 13.78
C GLY A 72 10.88 -10.33 13.07
N LYS A 73 9.66 -9.81 12.92
CA LYS A 73 8.56 -10.54 12.29
C LYS A 73 7.95 -9.82 11.10
N PHE A 74 7.48 -8.58 11.28
CA PHE A 74 6.89 -7.79 10.20
C PHE A 74 7.69 -6.50 10.00
N VAL A 75 7.73 -6.01 8.75
CA VAL A 75 8.60 -4.87 8.40
C VAL A 75 8.08 -3.52 8.91
N GLY A 76 6.79 -3.39 9.16
CA GLY A 76 6.20 -2.10 9.47
C GLY A 76 6.15 -1.22 8.23
N HIS A 77 6.60 0.02 8.36
CA HIS A 77 6.68 0.98 7.26
C HIS A 77 5.38 1.16 6.48
N SER A 78 4.25 1.31 7.21
CA SER A 78 2.99 1.69 6.57
C SER A 78 3.21 2.98 5.79
N MET A 79 2.69 3.06 4.57
CA MET A 79 2.94 4.20 3.72
C MET A 79 1.80 4.47 2.76
N ALA A 80 1.75 5.71 2.27
CA ALA A 80 0.81 6.11 1.25
C ALA A 80 1.58 6.57 0.02
N CYS A 81 1.24 6.00 -1.14
CA CYS A 81 1.86 6.34 -2.42
C CYS A 81 0.88 7.08 -3.30
N GLN A 82 1.35 8.15 -3.93
CA GLN A 82 0.57 8.90 -4.91
C GLN A 82 0.59 8.19 -6.27
N PRO A 83 -0.34 8.53 -7.18
CA PRO A 83 -0.35 7.94 -8.52
C PRO A 83 0.95 8.11 -9.31
N ASP A 84 1.75 9.12 -8.98
CA ASP A 84 3.06 9.32 -9.64
C ASP A 84 4.19 8.50 -9.00
N GLY A 85 3.87 7.73 -7.97
CA GLY A 85 4.83 6.88 -7.27
C GLY A 85 5.55 7.54 -6.11
N THR A 86 5.30 8.83 -5.84
CA THR A 86 5.93 9.50 -4.70
C THR A 86 5.16 9.18 -3.42
N ALA A 87 5.85 9.16 -2.30
CA ALA A 87 5.23 8.89 -1.01
C ALA A 87 4.59 10.16 -0.44
N LEU A 88 3.32 10.03 0.00
CA LEU A 88 2.66 11.07 0.80
C LEU A 88 3.15 11.02 2.24
N GLY A 89 3.51 9.83 2.71
CA GLY A 89 4.02 9.63 4.05
C GLY A 89 4.41 8.18 4.26
N GLU A 90 5.28 7.94 5.22
CA GLU A 90 5.74 6.59 5.55
C GLU A 90 6.12 6.54 7.03
N LEU A 91 5.66 5.48 7.73
CA LEU A 91 6.13 5.18 9.08
C LEU A 91 7.42 4.37 9.00
N GLY A 92 8.15 4.32 10.10
CA GLY A 92 9.34 3.48 10.21
C GLY A 92 9.03 2.16 10.90
N GLU A 93 10.00 1.66 11.64
CA GLU A 93 9.89 0.43 12.42
C GLU A 93 9.30 0.74 13.79
N GLU A 94 8.02 1.12 13.80
CA GLU A 94 7.33 1.51 15.03
C GLU A 94 5.83 1.32 14.88
N GLN A 95 5.16 1.18 16.01
CA GLN A 95 3.70 1.18 16.04
C GLN A 95 3.26 2.62 16.25
N ASP A 96 2.73 3.24 15.21
CA ASP A 96 2.34 4.64 15.23
C ASP A 96 1.17 4.87 14.28
N LEU A 97 0.70 6.10 14.26
CA LEU A 97 -0.40 6.53 13.41
C LEU A 97 0.13 7.43 12.30
N LEU A 98 -0.19 7.08 11.07
CA LEU A 98 0.11 7.90 9.91
C LEU A 98 -1.18 8.51 9.39
N ILE A 99 -1.22 9.84 9.32
CA ILE A 99 -2.36 10.57 8.79
C ILE A 99 -1.94 11.26 7.51
N VAL A 100 -2.63 10.96 6.41
CA VAL A 100 -2.37 11.59 5.12
C VAL A 100 -3.66 12.15 4.56
N LYS A 101 -3.55 13.20 3.76
CA LYS A 101 -4.69 13.80 3.08
C LYS A 101 -4.70 13.32 1.63
N ILE A 102 -5.81 12.76 1.22
CA ILE A 102 -6.05 12.31 -0.14
C ILE A 102 -6.99 13.30 -0.81
N SER A 103 -6.57 13.83 -1.93
CA SER A 103 -7.36 14.83 -2.65
C SER A 103 -7.55 14.44 -4.11
#